data_76652ed1e550fd7112103b3ebc637fec
#
_entry.id   76652ed1e550fd7112103b3ebc637fec
#
_cell.length_a   1.000
_cell.length_b   1.000
_cell.length_c   1.000
_cell.angle_alpha   90.00
_cell.angle_beta   90.00
_cell.angle_gamma   90.00
#
_symmetry.space_group_name_H-M   'P 1'
#
loop_
_entity.id
_entity.type
_entity.pdbx_description
1 polymer ?
#
loop_
_entity_poly.entity_id
_entity_poly.type
_entity_poly.pdbx_seq_one_letter_code
_entity_poly.pdbx_strand_id
1 'polypeptide(L)'
;MSMKPCPETFPYPLIALDETDSTNRYISQLCNELQESVAELTTVTAEFQTAGKGQRGNTWEAERGKNLLFSFVLHPTFLEARRQFILSQIVSLSIKEELDRWSDEITIKWPNDIYWRDKKICGILIENDLSGHFIGRSISGIGININQNEFHSDAPNPVSLKQITGQEHDRYEILSHILKRVQIYYNGLQTEDSGTYTAEITARYARSLFRRRGFHPYEDAGGKFSARLLRVEQDGRFVLEDENGKEREYLFKEVQYII
;
A
#
# COMPACT_ATOMS: atom_id res chain seq x y z
N MET A 1 10.25 6.85 24.38
CA MET A 1 10.52 6.89 22.93
C MET A 1 11.11 8.25 22.60
N SER A 2 12.26 8.30 21.90
CA SER A 2 12.83 9.58 21.48
C SER A 2 12.11 10.04 20.21
N MET A 3 11.55 11.25 20.24
CA MET A 3 11.01 11.91 19.05
C MET A 3 12.16 12.53 18.27
N LYS A 4 12.11 12.44 16.95
CA LYS A 4 13.00 13.21 16.07
C LYS A 4 12.36 14.55 15.72
N PRO A 5 13.16 15.58 15.46
CA PRO A 5 12.62 16.81 14.90
C PRO A 5 11.99 16.52 13.53
N CYS A 6 10.71 16.86 13.39
CA CYS A 6 10.03 16.85 12.09
C CYS A 6 10.60 17.97 11.20
N PRO A 7 10.55 17.85 9.87
CA PRO A 7 10.77 18.96 8.98
C PRO A 7 9.86 20.13 9.38
N GLU A 8 10.42 21.34 9.52
CA GLU A 8 9.69 22.54 10.01
C GLU A 8 8.41 22.88 9.22
N THR A 9 8.24 22.34 8.03
CA THR A 9 7.15 22.66 7.08
C THR A 9 6.47 21.43 6.49
N PHE A 10 6.29 20.35 7.27
CA PHE A 10 5.55 19.20 6.74
C PHE A 10 4.04 19.50 6.72
N PRO A 11 3.33 19.27 5.59
CA PRO A 11 1.95 19.78 5.38
C PRO A 11 0.86 19.00 6.12
N TYR A 12 1.19 17.88 6.77
CA TYR A 12 0.26 17.01 7.50
C TYR A 12 0.70 16.82 8.94
N PRO A 13 -0.22 16.48 9.88
CA PRO A 13 0.18 16.10 11.24
C PRO A 13 1.15 14.91 11.20
N LEU A 14 2.40 15.14 11.68
CA LEU A 14 3.48 14.16 11.59
C LEU A 14 4.10 13.90 12.96
N ILE A 15 4.20 12.62 13.31
CA ILE A 15 4.93 12.12 14.48
C ILE A 15 6.12 11.30 13.96
N ALA A 16 7.33 11.83 14.14
CA ALA A 16 8.56 11.16 13.75
C ALA A 16 9.21 10.47 14.94
N LEU A 17 9.40 9.16 14.84
CA LEU A 17 10.00 8.31 15.87
C LEU A 17 11.39 7.84 15.42
N ASP A 18 12.32 7.74 16.36
CA ASP A 18 13.59 7.07 16.08
C ASP A 18 13.39 5.54 15.96
N GLU A 19 12.59 4.98 16.87
CA GLU A 19 12.31 3.54 16.90
C GLU A 19 10.91 3.27 17.47
N THR A 20 10.24 2.27 16.90
CA THR A 20 9.00 1.70 17.44
C THR A 20 8.93 0.21 17.10
N ASP A 21 8.01 -0.52 17.70
CA ASP A 21 7.73 -1.90 17.29
C ASP A 21 7.04 -1.94 15.90
N SER A 22 6.05 -1.07 15.70
CA SER A 22 5.31 -0.93 14.43
C SER A 22 4.60 0.42 14.38
N THR A 23 4.75 1.15 13.28
CA THR A 23 4.03 2.42 13.06
C THR A 23 2.52 2.22 13.03
N ASN A 24 2.00 1.07 12.49
CA ASN A 24 0.57 0.73 12.56
C ASN A 24 0.09 0.56 14.00
N ARG A 25 0.84 -0.15 14.83
CA ARG A 25 0.47 -0.33 16.23
C ARG A 25 0.49 0.99 16.98
N TYR A 26 1.51 1.80 16.77
CA TYR A 26 1.65 3.11 17.41
C TYR A 26 0.45 4.01 17.10
N ILE A 27 0.10 4.18 15.82
CA ILE A 27 -1.03 5.04 15.42
C ILE A 27 -2.38 4.47 15.87
N SER A 28 -2.53 3.14 15.90
CA SER A 28 -3.72 2.47 16.44
C SER A 28 -3.92 2.76 17.93
N GLN A 29 -2.83 2.70 18.72
CA GLN A 29 -2.86 3.06 20.14
C GLN A 29 -3.19 4.54 20.33
N LEU A 30 -2.55 5.44 19.56
CA LEU A 30 -2.84 6.87 19.59
C LEU A 30 -4.31 7.15 19.33
N CYS A 31 -4.89 6.51 18.31
CA CYS A 31 -6.32 6.66 17.99
C CYS A 31 -7.23 6.13 19.10
N ASN A 32 -6.84 5.04 19.78
CA ASN A 32 -7.63 4.48 20.88
C ASN A 32 -7.57 5.37 22.15
N GLU A 33 -6.43 6.03 22.39
CA GLU A 33 -6.25 6.94 23.53
C GLU A 33 -6.95 8.27 23.31
N LEU A 34 -6.82 8.87 22.12
CA LEU A 34 -7.33 10.19 21.78
C LEU A 34 -8.71 10.17 21.10
N GLN A 35 -9.20 8.99 20.72
CA GLN A 35 -10.50 8.79 20.06
C GLN A 35 -10.68 9.68 18.80
N GLU A 36 -11.80 10.40 18.71
CA GLU A 36 -12.15 11.23 17.55
C GLU A 36 -11.25 12.47 17.36
N SER A 37 -10.31 12.74 18.28
CA SER A 37 -9.42 13.90 18.19
C SER A 37 -8.22 13.72 17.25
N VAL A 38 -7.99 12.51 16.71
CA VAL A 38 -6.91 12.27 15.76
C VAL A 38 -7.36 12.70 14.36
N ALA A 39 -6.70 13.73 13.82
CA ALA A 39 -7.07 14.30 12.53
C ALA A 39 -6.79 13.35 11.37
N GLU A 40 -7.54 13.53 10.27
CA GLU A 40 -7.27 12.86 8.98
C GLU A 40 -5.82 13.05 8.54
N LEU A 41 -5.23 12.01 7.98
CA LEU A 41 -3.85 11.98 7.52
C LEU A 41 -2.81 12.23 8.62
N THR A 42 -3.20 12.15 9.91
CA THR A 42 -2.19 12.06 10.97
C THR A 42 -1.28 10.88 10.65
N THR A 43 0.01 11.16 10.55
CA THR A 43 1.01 10.23 10.06
C THR A 43 2.06 9.97 11.13
N VAL A 44 2.41 8.71 11.31
CA VAL A 44 3.53 8.26 12.14
C VAL A 44 4.60 7.69 11.23
N THR A 45 5.84 8.16 11.35
CA THR A 45 7.01 7.58 10.67
C THR A 45 8.04 7.10 11.68
N ALA A 46 8.85 6.11 11.31
CA ALA A 46 9.93 5.61 12.16
C ALA A 46 11.21 5.37 11.33
N GLU A 47 12.37 5.64 11.95
CA GLU A 47 13.65 5.30 11.34
C GLU A 47 13.91 3.79 11.37
N PHE A 48 13.33 3.10 12.35
CA PHE A 48 13.44 1.65 12.51
C PHE A 48 12.21 1.04 13.17
N GLN A 49 11.80 -0.15 12.72
CA GLN A 49 10.78 -0.97 13.37
C GLN A 49 11.38 -2.27 13.89
N THR A 50 11.22 -2.54 15.19
CA THR A 50 11.71 -3.79 15.81
C THR A 50 10.82 -5.01 15.53
N ALA A 51 9.55 -4.78 15.16
CA ALA A 51 8.57 -5.79 14.81
C ALA A 51 7.70 -5.34 13.63
N GLY A 52 8.37 -4.88 12.54
CA GLY A 52 7.72 -4.49 11.31
C GLY A 52 6.84 -5.61 10.76
N LYS A 53 5.55 -5.31 10.54
CA LYS A 53 4.56 -6.29 10.09
C LYS A 53 4.30 -6.17 8.60
N GLY A 54 4.30 -7.33 7.93
CA GLY A 54 3.62 -7.53 6.68
C GLY A 54 2.26 -8.20 6.91
N GLN A 55 1.58 -8.56 5.82
CA GLN A 55 0.30 -9.26 5.92
C GLN A 55 0.46 -10.69 6.48
N ARG A 56 -0.48 -11.09 7.36
CA ARG A 56 -0.64 -12.47 7.89
C ARG A 56 0.66 -13.11 8.39
N GLY A 57 1.39 -12.40 9.26
CA GLY A 57 2.55 -12.93 9.96
C GLY A 57 3.88 -12.80 9.23
N ASN A 58 3.92 -12.20 8.04
CA ASN A 58 5.17 -11.82 7.41
C ASN A 58 5.79 -10.62 8.14
N THR A 59 7.11 -10.56 8.14
CA THR A 59 7.89 -9.42 8.65
C THR A 59 8.29 -8.48 7.52
N TRP A 60 8.51 -7.21 7.85
CA TRP A 60 9.07 -6.23 6.94
C TRP A 60 10.48 -5.89 7.38
N GLU A 61 11.47 -6.20 6.54
CA GLU A 61 12.87 -5.83 6.76
C GLU A 61 13.12 -4.38 6.35
N ALA A 62 13.84 -3.64 7.19
CA ALA A 62 14.32 -2.31 6.82
C ALA A 62 15.59 -1.97 7.60
N GLU A 63 16.61 -1.48 6.89
CA GLU A 63 17.79 -0.88 7.50
C GLU A 63 17.42 0.47 8.12
N ARG A 64 17.93 0.74 9.34
CA ARG A 64 17.67 1.98 10.07
C ARG A 64 18.01 3.22 9.24
N GLY A 65 17.04 4.10 9.10
CA GLY A 65 17.23 5.40 8.44
C GLY A 65 17.30 5.35 6.91
N LYS A 66 17.18 4.19 6.28
CA LYS A 66 17.30 4.04 4.83
C LYS A 66 15.98 4.01 4.08
N ASN A 67 14.95 3.46 4.71
CA ASN A 67 13.66 3.24 4.08
C ASN A 67 12.59 4.20 4.63
N LEU A 68 11.48 4.31 3.94
CA LEU A 68 10.32 5.05 4.39
C LEU A 68 9.34 4.07 5.04
N LEU A 69 9.26 4.13 6.38
CA LEU A 69 8.37 3.34 7.21
C LEU A 69 7.36 4.27 7.84
N PHE A 70 6.10 4.18 7.46
CA PHE A 70 5.07 5.07 7.98
C PHE A 70 3.69 4.44 8.00
N SER A 71 2.83 5.02 8.83
CA SER A 71 1.41 4.72 8.84
C SER A 71 0.62 6.01 8.95
N PHE A 72 -0.54 6.07 8.32
CA PHE A 72 -1.47 7.18 8.46
C PHE A 72 -2.89 6.68 8.69
N VAL A 73 -3.74 7.55 9.24
CA VAL A 73 -5.14 7.24 9.54
C VAL A 73 -6.08 8.05 8.65
N LEU A 74 -7.16 7.38 8.23
CA LEU A 74 -8.35 7.97 7.60
C LEU A 74 -9.60 7.58 8.40
N HIS A 75 -10.64 8.42 8.35
CA HIS A 75 -11.94 8.16 8.97
C HIS A 75 -13.06 8.11 7.90
N PRO A 76 -13.07 7.07 7.04
CA PRO A 76 -13.99 6.99 5.89
C PRO A 76 -15.40 6.54 6.31
N THR A 77 -16.03 7.29 7.22
CA THR A 77 -17.35 6.97 7.80
C THR A 77 -18.49 7.01 6.77
N PHE A 78 -18.25 7.55 5.58
CA PHE A 78 -19.13 7.53 4.41
C PHE A 78 -19.02 6.23 3.59
N LEU A 79 -17.97 5.41 3.82
CA LEU A 79 -17.65 4.26 3.00
C LEU A 79 -18.16 2.97 3.62
N GLU A 80 -19.04 2.26 2.89
CA GLU A 80 -19.51 0.95 3.30
C GLU A 80 -18.36 -0.09 3.34
N ALA A 81 -18.38 -0.97 4.35
CA ALA A 81 -17.35 -2.00 4.54
C ALA A 81 -17.14 -2.90 3.30
N ARG A 82 -18.23 -3.21 2.56
CA ARG A 82 -18.15 -4.01 1.33
C ARG A 82 -17.38 -3.32 0.19
N ARG A 83 -17.18 -2.01 0.27
CA ARG A 83 -16.43 -1.21 -0.70
C ARG A 83 -15.02 -0.85 -0.21
N GLN A 84 -14.54 -1.44 0.87
CA GLN A 84 -13.26 -1.11 1.50
C GLN A 84 -12.05 -1.21 0.56
N PHE A 85 -12.12 -2.04 -0.48
CA PHE A 85 -11.00 -2.24 -1.41
C PHE A 85 -10.61 -0.97 -2.16
N ILE A 86 -11.50 0.03 -2.28
CA ILE A 86 -11.18 1.34 -2.87
C ILE A 86 -10.05 2.05 -2.10
N LEU A 87 -9.95 1.86 -0.77
CA LEU A 87 -8.85 2.42 0.03
C LEU A 87 -7.51 1.82 -0.38
N SER A 88 -7.47 0.50 -0.65
CA SER A 88 -6.27 -0.14 -1.19
C SER A 88 -5.90 0.40 -2.57
N GLN A 89 -6.89 0.67 -3.42
CA GLN A 89 -6.66 1.22 -4.75
C GLN A 89 -6.06 2.62 -4.68
N ILE A 90 -6.63 3.54 -3.87
CA ILE A 90 -6.13 4.92 -3.77
C ILE A 90 -4.74 4.98 -3.15
N VAL A 91 -4.46 4.17 -2.13
CA VAL A 91 -3.12 4.12 -1.50
C VAL A 91 -2.09 3.57 -2.48
N SER A 92 -2.39 2.45 -3.14
CA SER A 92 -1.48 1.83 -4.11
C SER A 92 -1.21 2.74 -5.31
N LEU A 93 -2.23 3.40 -5.85
CA LEU A 93 -2.08 4.38 -6.92
C LEU A 93 -1.24 5.58 -6.49
N SER A 94 -1.47 6.11 -5.29
CA SER A 94 -0.71 7.26 -4.78
C SER A 94 0.78 6.97 -4.70
N ILE A 95 1.15 5.77 -4.24
CA ILE A 95 2.54 5.34 -4.16
C ILE A 95 3.12 5.07 -5.54
N LYS A 96 2.37 4.35 -6.38
CA LYS A 96 2.80 4.03 -7.76
C LYS A 96 3.06 5.29 -8.56
N GLU A 97 2.14 6.25 -8.55
CA GLU A 97 2.26 7.51 -9.29
C GLU A 97 3.38 8.41 -8.76
N GLU A 98 3.72 8.34 -7.47
CA GLU A 98 4.91 9.00 -6.96
C GLU A 98 6.18 8.34 -7.46
N LEU A 99 6.26 7.00 -7.46
CA LEU A 99 7.43 6.27 -7.92
C LEU A 99 7.61 6.31 -9.44
N ASP A 100 6.56 6.53 -10.21
CA ASP A 100 6.61 6.76 -11.67
C ASP A 100 7.48 7.98 -12.06
N ARG A 101 7.77 8.89 -11.13
CA ARG A 101 8.69 10.00 -11.38
C ARG A 101 10.11 9.55 -11.72
N TRP A 102 10.46 8.33 -11.35
CA TRP A 102 11.80 7.77 -11.54
C TRP A 102 11.86 6.56 -12.48
N SER A 103 10.73 5.90 -12.76
CA SER A 103 10.71 4.75 -13.66
C SER A 103 9.29 4.44 -14.16
N ASP A 104 9.14 4.23 -15.46
CA ASP A 104 7.89 3.81 -16.11
C ASP A 104 7.53 2.34 -15.87
N GLU A 105 8.40 1.58 -15.19
CA GLU A 105 8.24 0.14 -14.96
C GLU A 105 7.62 -0.19 -13.58
N ILE A 106 7.03 0.81 -12.92
CA ILE A 106 6.34 0.62 -11.65
C ILE A 106 4.93 0.08 -11.89
N THR A 107 4.59 -0.99 -11.19
CA THR A 107 3.29 -1.65 -11.30
C THR A 107 2.74 -2.01 -9.92
N ILE A 108 1.43 -2.23 -9.84
CA ILE A 108 0.76 -2.68 -8.61
C ILE A 108 0.56 -4.19 -8.71
N LYS A 109 1.22 -4.96 -7.84
CA LYS A 109 0.94 -6.38 -7.70
C LYS A 109 -0.21 -6.57 -6.73
N TRP A 110 -1.31 -7.07 -7.23
CA TRP A 110 -2.50 -7.34 -6.42
C TRP A 110 -2.18 -8.20 -5.18
N PRO A 111 -2.79 -7.84 -4.02
CA PRO A 111 -3.76 -6.76 -3.84
C PRO A 111 -3.13 -5.39 -3.56
N ASN A 112 -1.89 -5.28 -3.07
CA ASN A 112 -1.40 -4.10 -2.37
C ASN A 112 0.14 -3.98 -2.31
N ASP A 113 0.88 -4.69 -3.15
CA ASP A 113 2.33 -4.53 -3.26
C ASP A 113 2.68 -3.67 -4.46
N ILE A 114 3.76 -2.88 -4.36
CA ILE A 114 4.30 -2.14 -5.50
C ILE A 114 5.57 -2.83 -5.97
N TYR A 115 5.64 -3.02 -7.27
CA TYR A 115 6.74 -3.70 -7.94
C TYR A 115 7.39 -2.78 -8.96
N TRP A 116 8.71 -2.89 -9.07
CA TRP A 116 9.49 -2.44 -10.22
C TRP A 116 9.90 -3.67 -11.00
N ARG A 117 9.42 -3.82 -12.24
CA ARG A 117 9.53 -5.08 -12.98
C ARG A 117 9.03 -6.25 -12.12
N ASP A 118 9.88 -7.26 -11.90
CA ASP A 118 9.57 -8.44 -11.07
C ASP A 118 10.05 -8.31 -9.61
N LYS A 119 10.43 -7.10 -9.16
CA LYS A 119 11.00 -6.87 -7.83
C LYS A 119 10.11 -6.01 -6.97
N LYS A 120 9.96 -6.37 -5.70
CA LYS A 120 9.14 -5.65 -4.74
C LYS A 120 9.86 -4.43 -4.17
N ILE A 121 9.31 -3.24 -4.39
CA ILE A 121 9.80 -1.98 -3.82
C ILE A 121 8.99 -1.52 -2.61
N CYS A 122 7.68 -1.86 -2.55
CA CYS A 122 6.81 -1.43 -1.45
C CYS A 122 5.83 -2.51 -1.04
N GLY A 123 5.53 -2.56 0.26
CA GLY A 123 4.44 -3.34 0.85
C GLY A 123 3.46 -2.44 1.62
N ILE A 124 2.18 -2.75 1.53
CA ILE A 124 1.10 -1.99 2.17
C ILE A 124 0.29 -2.93 3.07
N LEU A 125 -0.06 -2.48 4.27
CA LEU A 125 -0.92 -3.18 5.21
C LEU A 125 -2.04 -2.23 5.66
N ILE A 126 -3.26 -2.49 5.22
CA ILE A 126 -4.44 -1.70 5.61
C ILE A 126 -5.24 -2.47 6.64
N GLU A 127 -5.53 -1.84 7.76
CA GLU A 127 -6.34 -2.36 8.87
C GLU A 127 -7.55 -1.44 9.07
N ASN A 128 -8.76 -1.99 8.94
CA ASN A 128 -10.00 -1.24 9.01
C ASN A 128 -10.80 -1.64 10.27
N ASP A 129 -11.23 -0.65 11.02
CA ASP A 129 -12.20 -0.82 12.11
C ASP A 129 -13.59 -0.47 11.59
N LEU A 130 -14.55 -1.33 11.87
CA LEU A 130 -15.93 -1.15 11.41
C LEU A 130 -16.79 -0.44 12.47
N SER A 131 -17.67 0.44 11.99
CA SER A 131 -18.75 1.05 12.76
C SER A 131 -20.08 0.71 12.09
N GLY A 132 -20.75 -0.34 12.56
CA GLY A 132 -21.90 -0.90 11.90
C GLY A 132 -21.55 -1.44 10.50
N HIS A 133 -22.20 -0.91 9.47
CA HIS A 133 -21.95 -1.29 8.07
C HIS A 133 -20.89 -0.43 7.38
N PHE A 134 -20.33 0.56 8.05
CA PHE A 134 -19.37 1.51 7.50
C PHE A 134 -17.98 1.31 8.11
N ILE A 135 -16.98 1.91 7.49
CA ILE A 135 -15.63 1.94 8.02
C ILE A 135 -15.51 3.15 8.94
N GLY A 136 -15.34 2.92 10.25
CA GLY A 136 -15.13 3.99 11.22
C GLY A 136 -13.71 4.57 11.14
N ARG A 137 -12.70 3.70 10.93
CA ARG A 137 -11.29 4.07 10.88
C ARG A 137 -10.55 3.12 9.93
N SER A 138 -9.60 3.67 9.19
CA SER A 138 -8.69 2.91 8.33
C SER A 138 -7.25 3.35 8.61
N ILE A 139 -6.39 2.42 9.01
CA ILE A 139 -4.96 2.65 9.21
C ILE A 139 -4.21 1.98 8.07
N SER A 140 -3.45 2.77 7.33
CA SER A 140 -2.61 2.29 6.24
C SER A 140 -1.15 2.34 6.66
N GLY A 141 -0.51 1.17 6.82
CA GLY A 141 0.91 1.02 7.07
C GLY A 141 1.66 0.72 5.78
N ILE A 142 2.73 1.44 5.56
CA ILE A 142 3.51 1.39 4.33
C ILE A 142 5.00 1.25 4.65
N GLY A 143 5.64 0.31 3.97
CA GLY A 143 7.09 0.20 3.90
C GLY A 143 7.55 0.36 2.45
N ILE A 144 8.37 1.37 2.18
CA ILE A 144 8.96 1.60 0.85
C ILE A 144 10.48 1.52 0.97
N ASN A 145 11.09 0.69 0.16
CA ASN A 145 12.54 0.59 0.07
C ASN A 145 13.07 1.79 -0.73
N ILE A 146 13.71 2.74 -0.04
CA ILE A 146 14.19 3.99 -0.66
C ILE A 146 15.70 3.94 -0.88
N ASN A 147 16.48 3.96 0.19
CA ASN A 147 17.93 4.14 0.14
C ASN A 147 18.72 2.91 0.61
N GLN A 148 18.08 1.80 0.89
CA GLN A 148 18.74 0.55 1.29
C GLN A 148 19.49 -0.07 0.11
N ASN A 149 20.73 -0.53 0.32
CA ASN A 149 21.53 -1.16 -0.72
C ASN A 149 21.45 -2.68 -0.70
N GLU A 150 21.39 -3.29 0.49
CA GLU A 150 21.46 -4.74 0.68
C GLU A 150 20.24 -5.21 1.47
N PHE A 151 19.73 -6.38 1.11
CA PHE A 151 18.60 -7.03 1.77
C PHE A 151 19.07 -8.40 2.26
N HIS A 152 18.73 -8.73 3.51
CA HIS A 152 19.22 -9.93 4.19
C HIS A 152 18.11 -10.91 4.59
N SER A 153 16.82 -10.51 4.40
CA SER A 153 15.69 -11.39 4.67
C SER A 153 15.45 -12.38 3.54
N ASP A 154 14.61 -13.38 3.82
CA ASP A 154 14.13 -14.35 2.82
C ASP A 154 13.12 -13.76 1.81
N ALA A 155 12.97 -12.44 1.75
CA ALA A 155 12.13 -11.79 0.75
C ALA A 155 12.68 -12.11 -0.66
N PRO A 156 11.86 -12.70 -1.55
CA PRO A 156 12.40 -13.34 -2.75
C PRO A 156 13.02 -12.37 -3.76
N ASN A 157 12.63 -11.12 -3.76
CA ASN A 157 13.00 -10.17 -4.82
C ASN A 157 12.85 -8.70 -4.41
N PRO A 158 13.46 -8.26 -3.28
CA PRO A 158 13.38 -6.86 -2.89
C PRO A 158 14.22 -5.97 -3.80
N VAL A 159 13.81 -4.71 -3.93
CA VAL A 159 14.57 -3.66 -4.60
C VAL A 159 14.31 -2.33 -3.92
N SER A 160 15.28 -1.41 -3.94
CA SER A 160 15.13 -0.04 -3.48
C SER A 160 15.14 0.97 -4.62
N LEU A 161 14.58 2.15 -4.37
CA LEU A 161 14.63 3.26 -5.33
C LEU A 161 16.06 3.65 -5.67
N LYS A 162 16.96 3.65 -4.69
CA LYS A 162 18.41 3.88 -4.90
C LYS A 162 19.03 2.86 -5.85
N GLN A 163 18.68 1.58 -5.75
CA GLN A 163 19.18 0.56 -6.67
C GLN A 163 18.64 0.74 -8.09
N ILE A 164 17.46 1.32 -8.26
CA ILE A 164 16.84 1.62 -9.56
C ILE A 164 17.51 2.84 -10.21
N THR A 165 17.72 3.91 -9.43
CA THR A 165 18.14 5.22 -9.94
C THR A 165 19.63 5.50 -9.81
N GLY A 166 20.34 4.77 -8.94
CA GLY A 166 21.75 4.97 -8.63
C GLY A 166 22.03 6.12 -7.65
N GLN A 167 21.01 6.78 -7.08
CA GLN A 167 21.18 7.94 -6.19
C GLN A 167 20.28 7.84 -4.94
N GLU A 168 20.63 8.59 -3.90
CA GLU A 168 19.80 8.71 -2.70
C GLU A 168 18.64 9.70 -2.93
N HIS A 169 17.53 9.43 -2.26
CA HIS A 169 16.30 10.22 -2.35
C HIS A 169 15.84 10.73 -0.99
N ASP A 170 15.25 11.91 -0.98
CA ASP A 170 14.64 12.46 0.22
C ASP A 170 13.33 11.72 0.54
N ARG A 171 13.33 11.02 1.67
CA ARG A 171 12.20 10.21 2.13
C ARG A 171 10.99 11.07 2.52
N TYR A 172 11.21 12.27 3.08
CA TYR A 172 10.13 13.15 3.49
C TYR A 172 9.48 13.90 2.31
N GLU A 173 10.24 14.21 1.27
CA GLU A 173 9.68 14.71 0.01
C GLU A 173 8.73 13.67 -0.59
N ILE A 174 9.18 12.42 -0.72
CA ILE A 174 8.36 11.30 -1.21
C ILE A 174 7.10 11.11 -0.36
N LEU A 175 7.23 11.11 0.97
CA LEU A 175 6.10 10.97 1.89
C LEU A 175 5.06 12.09 1.68
N SER A 176 5.52 13.34 1.59
CA SER A 176 4.64 14.49 1.37
C SER A 176 3.85 14.37 0.08
N HIS A 177 4.49 13.95 -1.00
CA HIS A 177 3.83 13.76 -2.30
C HIS A 177 2.83 12.60 -2.27
N ILE A 178 3.16 11.49 -1.62
CA ILE A 178 2.23 10.36 -1.47
C ILE A 178 0.98 10.80 -0.69
N LEU A 179 1.14 11.45 0.46
CA LEU A 179 0.01 11.89 1.29
C LEU A 179 -0.87 12.91 0.54
N LYS A 180 -0.26 13.81 -0.23
CA LYS A 180 -1.01 14.74 -1.09
C LYS A 180 -1.88 14.01 -2.12
N ARG A 181 -1.35 12.97 -2.77
CA ARG A 181 -2.14 12.16 -3.72
C ARG A 181 -3.26 11.39 -3.01
N VAL A 182 -2.95 10.77 -1.86
CA VAL A 182 -3.96 10.11 -1.02
C VAL A 182 -5.08 11.08 -0.68
N GLN A 183 -4.77 12.30 -0.23
CA GLN A 183 -5.77 13.32 0.09
C GLN A 183 -6.64 13.68 -1.12
N ILE A 184 -6.04 13.87 -2.30
CA ILE A 184 -6.78 14.18 -3.54
C ILE A 184 -7.75 13.04 -3.86
N TYR A 185 -7.28 11.80 -3.88
CA TYR A 185 -8.12 10.65 -4.14
C TYR A 185 -9.23 10.47 -3.10
N TYR A 186 -8.88 10.60 -1.83
CA TYR A 186 -9.81 10.45 -0.72
C TYR A 186 -10.92 11.51 -0.73
N ASN A 187 -10.55 12.77 -0.97
CA ASN A 187 -11.53 13.85 -1.08
C ASN A 187 -12.49 13.64 -2.28
N GLY A 188 -11.98 13.12 -3.40
CA GLY A 188 -12.81 12.80 -4.56
C GLY A 188 -13.87 11.72 -4.28
N LEU A 189 -13.60 10.79 -3.35
CA LEU A 189 -14.60 9.79 -2.93
C LEU A 189 -15.78 10.37 -2.14
N GLN A 190 -15.66 11.61 -1.65
CA GLN A 190 -16.66 12.30 -0.84
C GLN A 190 -17.52 13.28 -1.65
N THR A 191 -17.28 13.40 -2.94
CA THR A 191 -18.04 14.30 -3.81
C THR A 191 -19.38 13.72 -4.26
N GLU A 192 -20.28 14.56 -4.74
CA GLU A 192 -21.59 14.13 -5.29
C GLU A 192 -21.42 13.18 -6.48
N ASP A 193 -20.36 13.31 -7.26
CA ASP A 193 -20.01 12.45 -8.40
C ASP A 193 -19.08 11.28 -8.03
N SER A 194 -19.15 10.84 -6.78
CA SER A 194 -18.26 9.78 -6.26
C SER A 194 -18.37 8.45 -7.00
N GLY A 195 -19.49 8.17 -7.66
CA GLY A 195 -19.68 6.97 -8.47
C GLY A 195 -18.77 6.95 -9.71
N THR A 196 -18.81 8.02 -10.50
CA THR A 196 -17.94 8.21 -11.68
C THR A 196 -16.47 8.24 -11.26
N TYR A 197 -16.16 8.96 -10.18
CA TYR A 197 -14.80 9.06 -9.65
C TYR A 197 -14.25 7.69 -9.19
N THR A 198 -15.07 6.89 -8.51
CA THR A 198 -14.71 5.51 -8.12
C THR A 198 -14.41 4.65 -9.34
N ALA A 199 -15.21 4.76 -10.42
CA ALA A 199 -14.99 4.03 -11.65
C ALA A 199 -13.66 4.43 -12.33
N GLU A 200 -13.31 5.71 -12.31
CA GLU A 200 -12.03 6.19 -12.82
C GLU A 200 -10.84 5.64 -12.03
N ILE A 201 -10.90 5.67 -10.68
CA ILE A 201 -9.87 5.09 -9.81
C ILE A 201 -9.70 3.61 -10.13
N THR A 202 -10.81 2.85 -10.18
CA THR A 202 -10.79 1.42 -10.47
C THR A 202 -10.18 1.15 -11.84
N ALA A 203 -10.50 1.96 -12.84
CA ALA A 203 -9.92 1.82 -14.18
C ALA A 203 -8.41 2.16 -14.19
N ARG A 204 -7.96 3.17 -13.44
CA ARG A 204 -6.53 3.50 -13.27
C ARG A 204 -5.79 2.36 -12.58
N TYR A 205 -6.35 1.85 -11.47
CA TYR A 205 -5.79 0.71 -10.75
C TYR A 205 -5.65 -0.51 -11.66
N ALA A 206 -6.70 -0.89 -12.39
CA ALA A 206 -6.68 -2.00 -13.34
C ALA A 206 -5.61 -1.85 -14.44
N ARG A 207 -5.39 -0.63 -14.94
CA ARG A 207 -4.33 -0.34 -15.92
C ARG A 207 -2.93 -0.43 -15.33
N SER A 208 -2.78 -0.25 -14.05
CA SER A 208 -1.50 -0.24 -13.33
C SER A 208 -1.07 -1.61 -12.81
N LEU A 209 -1.90 -2.66 -13.01
CA LEU A 209 -1.64 -3.97 -12.45
C LEU A 209 -0.44 -4.67 -13.10
N PHE A 210 0.36 -5.30 -12.25
CA PHE A 210 1.42 -6.22 -12.63
C PHE A 210 0.85 -7.41 -13.42
N ARG A 211 1.52 -7.82 -14.49
CA ARG A 211 1.07 -8.91 -15.37
C ARG A 211 -0.36 -8.71 -15.92
N ARG A 212 -0.69 -7.47 -16.22
CA ARG A 212 -2.03 -7.11 -16.74
C ARG A 212 -2.36 -7.78 -18.06
N ARG A 213 -1.36 -8.08 -18.90
CA ARG A 213 -1.54 -8.63 -20.25
C ARG A 213 -0.85 -9.97 -20.38
N GLY A 214 -1.45 -10.84 -21.21
CA GLY A 214 -0.88 -12.16 -21.51
C GLY A 214 -1.16 -13.19 -20.44
N PHE A 215 -0.81 -14.42 -20.76
CA PHE A 215 -0.87 -15.54 -19.82
C PHE A 215 0.42 -15.61 -19.00
N HIS A 216 0.25 -15.85 -17.72
CA HIS A 216 1.36 -15.94 -16.75
C HIS A 216 1.16 -17.13 -15.83
N PRO A 217 2.24 -17.67 -15.24
CA PRO A 217 2.14 -18.78 -14.30
C PRO A 217 1.65 -18.30 -12.94
N TYR A 218 0.68 -19.05 -12.40
CA TYR A 218 0.10 -18.91 -11.07
C TYR A 218 0.07 -20.25 -10.36
N GLU A 219 -0.16 -20.22 -9.04
CA GLU A 219 -0.37 -21.42 -8.23
C GLU A 219 -1.52 -21.19 -7.24
N ASP A 220 -2.45 -22.13 -7.15
CA ASP A 220 -3.53 -22.20 -6.18
C ASP A 220 -3.53 -23.54 -5.45
N ALA A 221 -4.56 -23.82 -4.65
CA ALA A 221 -4.71 -25.10 -3.95
C ALA A 221 -4.77 -26.32 -4.89
N GLY A 222 -5.12 -26.15 -6.15
CA GLY A 222 -5.15 -27.17 -7.19
C GLY A 222 -3.82 -27.37 -7.92
N GLY A 223 -2.81 -26.54 -7.63
CA GLY A 223 -1.49 -26.58 -8.24
C GLY A 223 -1.20 -25.43 -9.20
N LYS A 224 -0.16 -25.61 -10.02
CA LYS A 224 0.30 -24.60 -10.99
C LYS A 224 -0.57 -24.57 -12.22
N PHE A 225 -0.87 -23.37 -12.71
CA PHE A 225 -1.64 -23.15 -13.94
C PHE A 225 -1.20 -21.85 -14.61
N SER A 226 -1.55 -21.73 -15.90
CA SER A 226 -1.33 -20.52 -16.69
C SER A 226 -2.66 -19.78 -16.85
N ALA A 227 -2.65 -18.47 -16.61
CA ALA A 227 -3.86 -17.66 -16.73
C ALA A 227 -3.54 -16.20 -17.07
N ARG A 228 -4.55 -15.48 -17.56
CA ARG A 228 -4.52 -14.04 -17.78
C ARG A 228 -5.45 -13.32 -16.81
N LEU A 229 -5.07 -12.12 -16.43
CA LEU A 229 -5.93 -11.26 -15.63
C LEU A 229 -7.13 -10.78 -16.48
N LEU A 230 -8.34 -11.02 -15.98
CA LEU A 230 -9.56 -10.44 -16.54
C LEU A 230 -9.91 -9.13 -15.86
N ARG A 231 -10.10 -9.16 -14.53
CA ARG A 231 -10.53 -7.99 -13.74
C ARG A 231 -10.23 -8.17 -12.25
N VAL A 232 -10.35 -7.09 -11.51
CA VAL A 232 -10.46 -7.09 -10.05
C VAL A 232 -11.83 -6.53 -9.71
N GLU A 233 -12.61 -7.26 -8.92
CA GLU A 233 -13.96 -6.88 -8.52
C GLU A 233 -13.93 -5.74 -7.49
N GLN A 234 -15.08 -5.10 -7.24
CA GLN A 234 -15.20 -3.98 -6.28
C GLN A 234 -14.87 -4.38 -4.83
N ASP A 235 -15.08 -5.64 -4.49
CA ASP A 235 -14.73 -6.20 -3.18
C ASP A 235 -13.27 -6.67 -3.08
N GLY A 236 -12.50 -6.52 -4.17
CA GLY A 236 -11.10 -6.88 -4.26
C GLY A 236 -10.82 -8.29 -4.75
N ARG A 237 -11.82 -9.09 -5.11
CA ARG A 237 -11.60 -10.42 -5.71
C ARG A 237 -10.83 -10.30 -7.01
N PHE A 238 -9.83 -11.17 -7.17
CA PHE A 238 -8.96 -11.26 -8.34
C PHE A 238 -9.49 -12.32 -9.28
N VAL A 239 -9.85 -11.92 -10.49
CA VAL A 239 -10.46 -12.82 -11.49
C VAL A 239 -9.49 -13.07 -12.62
N LEU A 240 -9.12 -14.33 -12.77
CA LEU A 240 -8.25 -14.85 -13.81
C LEU A 240 -9.04 -15.72 -14.79
N GLU A 241 -8.58 -15.78 -16.03
CA GLU A 241 -9.05 -16.76 -17.02
C GLU A 241 -7.90 -17.71 -17.37
N ASP A 242 -8.11 -19.01 -17.19
CA ASP A 242 -7.11 -20.01 -17.55
C ASP A 242 -7.10 -20.28 -19.07
N GLU A 243 -6.13 -21.08 -19.55
CA GLU A 243 -5.96 -21.39 -20.97
C GLU A 243 -7.15 -22.15 -21.58
N ASN A 244 -8.03 -22.71 -20.75
CA ASN A 244 -9.27 -23.39 -21.20
C ASN A 244 -10.46 -22.42 -21.26
N GLY A 245 -10.27 -21.14 -21.00
CA GLY A 245 -11.33 -20.13 -20.95
C GLY A 245 -12.18 -20.17 -19.68
N LYS A 246 -11.75 -20.89 -18.63
CA LYS A 246 -12.46 -20.95 -17.36
C LYS A 246 -12.07 -19.76 -16.48
N GLU A 247 -13.07 -19.02 -16.01
CA GLU A 247 -12.88 -17.99 -14.98
C GLU A 247 -12.61 -18.64 -13.62
N ARG A 248 -11.60 -18.08 -12.91
CA ARG A 248 -11.20 -18.45 -11.56
C ARG A 248 -11.18 -17.19 -10.70
N GLU A 249 -11.92 -17.20 -9.61
CA GLU A 249 -12.03 -16.09 -8.68
C GLU A 249 -11.26 -16.39 -7.41
N TYR A 250 -10.50 -15.41 -6.92
CA TYR A 250 -9.63 -15.57 -5.75
C TYR A 250 -9.80 -14.43 -4.78
N LEU A 251 -9.94 -14.78 -3.52
CA LEU A 251 -9.68 -13.90 -2.40
C LEU A 251 -8.18 -13.80 -2.14
N PHE A 252 -7.81 -12.84 -1.33
CA PHE A 252 -6.41 -12.64 -0.99
C PHE A 252 -5.74 -13.90 -0.42
N LYS A 253 -4.57 -14.28 -0.94
CA LYS A 253 -3.76 -15.49 -0.64
C LYS A 253 -4.30 -16.83 -1.15
N GLU A 254 -5.38 -16.86 -1.86
CA GLU A 254 -5.87 -18.11 -2.50
C GLU A 254 -5.12 -18.44 -3.79
N VAL A 255 -4.43 -17.44 -4.36
CA VAL A 255 -3.57 -17.61 -5.53
C VAL A 255 -2.23 -16.93 -5.32
N GLN A 256 -1.17 -17.51 -5.86
CA GLN A 256 0.19 -17.00 -5.83
C GLN A 256 0.70 -16.76 -7.25
N TYR A 257 1.45 -15.67 -7.42
CA TYR A 257 2.21 -15.41 -8.63
C TYR A 257 3.50 -16.26 -8.59
N ILE A 258 3.79 -16.99 -9.64
CA ILE A 258 5.10 -17.63 -9.83
C ILE A 258 5.98 -16.63 -10.57
N ILE A 259 6.92 -16.01 -9.85
CA ILE A 259 7.84 -14.97 -10.35
C ILE A 259 9.21 -15.57 -10.57
#